data_0dcb533e703a0e3a9889c42d07baae51
#
_entry.id   0dcb533e703a0e3a9889c42d07baae51
#
_cell.length_a   1.000
_cell.length_b   1.000
_cell.length_c   1.000
_cell.angle_alpha   90.00
_cell.angle_beta   90.00
_cell.angle_gamma   90.00
#
_symmetry.space_group_name_H-M   'P 1'
#
loop_
_entity.id
_entity.type
_entity.pdbx_description
1 polymer ?
#
loop_
_entity_poly.entity_id
_entity_poly.type
_entity_poly.pdbx_seq_one_letter_code
_entity_poly.pdbx_strand_id
1 'polypeptide(L)'
;AGGPTSVINARAYGVIATALKNPSSTRVLGAEHGIKGVLNDRLLDMGQEDPAELELLKYTPSSALGSCRYKMADPDVDDTDYKRILEIFKKYDVRYFFYNGGNDSMDTCNKISKYMQRVGYPCNIIGVPKTIDNDLAGTDHCPGYGSAAKYIATSCMELYQDARVYDTGTVVVMEIMGRHAGWLAGAAGLASWAGSGPDLVYLPEVNFDMDQFLADVKKVYEATGNCLVAVSEGIPYADGT
;
A
#
# COMPACT_ATOMS: atom_id res chain seq x y z
N ALA A 1 6.69 -6.20 2.00
CA ALA A 1 5.75 -7.09 1.33
C ALA A 1 4.46 -6.33 0.97
N GLY A 2 3.66 -6.87 0.03
CA GLY A 2 2.49 -6.20 -0.51
C GLY A 2 2.80 -5.31 -1.72
N GLY A 3 1.80 -4.54 -2.22
CA GLY A 3 1.94 -3.70 -3.39
C GLY A 3 3.00 -2.60 -3.21
N PRO A 4 3.86 -2.34 -4.20
CA PRO A 4 4.80 -1.23 -4.15
C PRO A 4 4.08 0.12 -4.07
N THR A 5 4.68 1.06 -3.33
CA THR A 5 4.22 2.45 -3.23
C THR A 5 5.42 3.39 -3.25
N SER A 6 5.16 4.70 -3.32
CA SER A 6 6.22 5.71 -3.28
C SER A 6 7.04 5.71 -1.98
N VAL A 7 6.55 5.10 -0.89
CA VAL A 7 7.18 5.20 0.44
C VAL A 7 7.87 3.93 0.93
N ILE A 8 7.75 2.78 0.22
CA ILE A 8 8.35 1.51 0.70
C ILE A 8 9.86 1.64 0.86
N ASN A 9 10.54 2.14 -0.16
CA ASN A 9 11.98 2.32 -0.15
C ASN A 9 12.43 3.34 0.91
N ALA A 10 11.74 4.48 1.03
CA ALA A 10 12.05 5.48 2.04
C ALA A 10 11.93 4.93 3.46
N ARG A 11 10.92 4.07 3.72
CA ARG A 11 10.77 3.39 5.01
C ARG A 11 11.86 2.34 5.24
N ALA A 12 12.18 1.55 4.21
CA ALA A 12 13.29 0.60 4.28
C ALA A 12 14.60 1.33 4.59
N TYR A 13 14.87 2.45 3.91
CA TYR A 13 16.01 3.31 4.20
C TYR A 13 16.05 3.77 5.66
N GLY A 14 14.93 4.27 6.19
CA GLY A 14 14.85 4.72 7.57
C GLY A 14 15.23 3.63 8.57
N VAL A 15 14.75 2.41 8.38
CA VAL A 15 15.13 1.25 9.21
C VAL A 15 16.60 0.90 9.04
N ILE A 16 17.07 0.74 7.79
CA ILE A 16 18.46 0.35 7.46
C ILE A 16 19.45 1.37 8.01
N ALA A 17 19.27 2.65 7.67
CA ALA A 17 20.19 3.71 8.07
C ALA A 17 20.26 3.91 9.59
N THR A 18 19.12 3.74 10.28
CA THR A 18 19.09 3.82 11.74
C THR A 18 19.78 2.60 12.37
N ALA A 19 19.53 1.40 11.85
CA ALA A 19 20.15 0.19 12.34
C ALA A 19 21.67 0.17 12.11
N LEU A 20 22.15 0.61 10.95
CA LEU A 20 23.59 0.69 10.64
C LEU A 20 24.34 1.68 11.56
N LYS A 21 23.67 2.72 12.05
CA LYS A 21 24.24 3.70 12.98
C LYS A 21 24.17 3.27 14.43
N ASN A 22 23.38 2.24 14.76
CA ASN A 22 23.19 1.81 16.13
C ASN A 22 24.31 0.85 16.55
N PRO A 23 25.09 1.16 17.60
CA PRO A 23 26.21 0.32 18.06
C PRO A 23 25.76 -1.07 18.57
N SER A 24 24.47 -1.24 18.88
CA SER A 24 23.90 -2.54 19.26
C SER A 24 23.58 -3.43 18.06
N SER A 25 23.64 -2.90 16.84
CA SER A 25 23.39 -3.67 15.61
C SER A 25 24.73 -4.09 15.02
N THR A 26 25.05 -5.37 15.07
CA THR A 26 26.30 -5.91 14.52
C THR A 26 26.23 -6.15 13.01
N ARG A 27 25.02 -6.36 12.49
CA ARG A 27 24.75 -6.62 11.07
C ARG A 27 23.32 -6.23 10.72
N VAL A 28 23.12 -5.67 9.52
CA VAL A 28 21.79 -5.30 9.01
C VAL A 28 21.53 -6.07 7.70
N LEU A 29 20.51 -6.88 7.70
CA LEU A 29 20.17 -7.76 6.58
C LEU A 29 18.85 -7.32 5.92
N GLY A 30 18.85 -7.20 4.60
CA GLY A 30 17.68 -6.97 3.77
C GLY A 30 17.20 -8.27 3.11
N ALA A 31 15.94 -8.65 3.30
CA ALA A 31 15.40 -9.85 2.68
C ALA A 31 14.88 -9.56 1.26
N GLU A 32 15.38 -10.30 0.26
CA GLU A 32 14.89 -10.21 -1.12
C GLU A 32 13.44 -10.73 -1.22
N HIS A 33 12.60 -9.95 -1.89
CA HIS A 33 11.19 -10.31 -2.07
C HIS A 33 10.43 -10.59 -0.75
N GLY A 34 10.74 -9.82 0.31
CA GLY A 34 10.04 -9.89 1.59
C GLY A 34 10.19 -11.22 2.29
N ILE A 35 9.08 -11.79 2.82
CA ILE A 35 9.15 -13.02 3.62
C ILE A 35 9.68 -14.23 2.85
N LYS A 36 9.49 -14.27 1.52
CA LYS A 36 10.07 -15.32 0.69
C LYS A 36 11.60 -15.33 0.73
N GLY A 37 12.22 -14.15 0.84
CA GLY A 37 13.67 -14.04 1.02
C GLY A 37 14.12 -14.65 2.32
N VAL A 38 13.39 -14.43 3.41
CA VAL A 38 13.69 -15.08 4.70
C VAL A 38 13.56 -16.60 4.61
N LEU A 39 12.44 -17.09 4.07
CA LEU A 39 12.18 -18.53 3.92
C LEU A 39 13.24 -19.24 3.06
N ASN A 40 13.73 -18.57 2.02
CA ASN A 40 14.71 -19.13 1.08
C ASN A 40 16.17 -18.76 1.41
N ASP A 41 16.41 -18.12 2.57
CA ASP A 41 17.75 -17.71 3.01
C ASP A 41 18.44 -16.75 2.02
N ARG A 42 17.65 -15.87 1.39
CA ARG A 42 18.11 -14.85 0.43
C ARG A 42 18.14 -13.50 1.10
N LEU A 43 19.24 -13.24 1.79
CA LEU A 43 19.45 -12.04 2.60
C LEU A 43 20.68 -11.28 2.08
N LEU A 44 20.51 -9.97 1.87
CA LEU A 44 21.56 -9.04 1.45
C LEU A 44 22.13 -8.32 2.67
N ASP A 45 23.42 -8.17 2.75
CA ASP A 45 24.08 -7.41 3.81
C ASP A 45 24.09 -5.92 3.45
N MET A 46 23.23 -5.16 4.09
CA MET A 46 23.08 -3.71 3.85
C MET A 46 24.29 -2.90 4.30
N GLY A 47 25.18 -3.48 5.11
CA GLY A 47 26.46 -2.85 5.48
C GLY A 47 27.51 -2.87 4.35
N GLN A 48 27.27 -3.65 3.30
CA GLN A 48 28.14 -3.69 2.11
C GLN A 48 27.73 -2.67 1.03
N GLU A 49 26.56 -2.06 1.18
CA GLU A 49 26.03 -1.09 0.22
C GLU A 49 26.67 0.28 0.42
N ASP A 50 26.88 1.01 -0.67
CA ASP A 50 27.33 2.40 -0.61
C ASP A 50 26.28 3.25 0.12
N PRO A 51 26.64 4.01 1.16
CA PRO A 51 25.71 4.89 1.87
C PRO A 51 25.02 5.91 0.96
N ALA A 52 25.66 6.38 -0.10
CA ALA A 52 25.08 7.31 -1.06
C ALA A 52 23.98 6.62 -1.89
N GLU A 53 24.21 5.38 -2.31
CA GLU A 53 23.20 4.57 -3.00
C GLU A 53 22.01 4.24 -2.10
N LEU A 54 22.26 3.91 -0.83
CA LEU A 54 21.18 3.71 0.15
C LEU A 54 20.34 4.98 0.33
N GLU A 55 20.94 6.17 0.29
CA GLU A 55 20.23 7.43 0.44
C GLU A 55 19.26 7.69 -0.71
N LEU A 56 19.54 7.23 -1.93
CA LEU A 56 18.65 7.34 -3.08
C LEU A 56 17.31 6.64 -2.87
N LEU A 57 17.24 5.66 -1.97
CA LEU A 57 15.97 4.99 -1.60
C LEU A 57 14.89 5.95 -1.10
N LYS A 58 15.27 7.12 -0.56
CA LYS A 58 14.31 8.16 -0.14
C LYS A 58 13.46 8.67 -1.30
N TYR A 59 14.03 8.69 -2.49
CA TYR A 59 13.48 9.34 -3.69
C TYR A 59 13.14 8.32 -4.79
N THR A 60 13.45 7.05 -4.58
CA THR A 60 13.18 5.97 -5.54
C THR A 60 11.85 5.29 -5.20
N PRO A 61 10.83 5.39 -6.04
CA PRO A 61 9.56 4.70 -5.82
C PRO A 61 9.72 3.17 -6.01
N SER A 62 8.67 2.42 -5.66
CA SER A 62 8.62 0.96 -5.75
C SER A 62 9.36 0.26 -4.61
N SER A 63 9.98 -0.89 -4.83
CA SER A 63 10.59 -1.73 -3.78
C SER A 63 11.93 -2.28 -4.25
N ALA A 64 13.02 -1.67 -3.82
CA ALA A 64 14.38 -2.06 -4.21
C ALA A 64 14.73 -3.50 -3.78
N LEU A 65 14.29 -3.93 -2.58
CA LEU A 65 14.45 -5.30 -2.12
C LEU A 65 13.41 -6.28 -2.74
N GLY A 66 12.60 -5.82 -3.69
CA GLY A 66 11.51 -6.60 -4.24
C GLY A 66 10.32 -6.75 -3.28
N SER A 67 9.29 -7.41 -3.75
CA SER A 67 8.08 -7.68 -2.97
C SER A 67 7.54 -9.08 -3.29
N CYS A 68 6.66 -9.60 -2.44
CA CYS A 68 5.93 -10.83 -2.71
C CYS A 68 4.49 -10.72 -2.23
N ARG A 69 3.61 -11.46 -2.90
CA ARG A 69 2.29 -11.82 -2.40
C ARG A 69 2.36 -13.25 -1.89
N TYR A 70 2.54 -13.38 -0.58
CA TYR A 70 2.64 -14.68 0.09
C TYR A 70 1.86 -14.62 1.39
N LYS A 71 0.89 -15.49 1.54
CA LYS A 71 0.04 -15.59 2.71
C LYS A 71 0.51 -16.80 3.53
N MET A 72 1.05 -16.55 4.70
CA MET A 72 1.40 -17.59 5.66
C MET A 72 0.13 -18.17 6.27
N ALA A 73 0.12 -19.49 6.50
CA ALA A 73 -0.96 -20.15 7.21
C ALA A 73 -1.06 -19.63 8.66
N ASP A 74 -2.14 -19.96 9.34
CA ASP A 74 -2.20 -19.79 10.78
C ASP A 74 -1.22 -20.76 11.45
N PRO A 75 -0.37 -20.34 12.41
CA PRO A 75 0.64 -21.21 13.02
C PRO A 75 0.05 -22.35 13.85
N ASP A 76 -1.23 -22.30 14.18
CA ASP A 76 -1.93 -23.40 14.86
C ASP A 76 -2.45 -24.46 13.88
N VAL A 77 -2.51 -24.15 12.59
CA VAL A 77 -2.88 -25.06 11.50
C VAL A 77 -1.64 -25.64 10.81
N ASP A 78 -0.68 -24.76 10.46
CA ASP A 78 0.58 -25.14 9.84
C ASP A 78 1.70 -24.19 10.26
N ASP A 79 2.66 -24.68 11.02
CA ASP A 79 3.77 -23.91 11.54
C ASP A 79 5.09 -24.08 10.76
N THR A 80 5.04 -24.72 9.59
CA THR A 80 6.22 -25.03 8.76
C THR A 80 7.02 -23.78 8.43
N ASP A 81 6.37 -22.73 7.93
CA ASP A 81 7.02 -21.45 7.60
C ASP A 81 7.64 -20.79 8.84
N TYR A 82 6.94 -20.87 9.98
CA TYR A 82 7.42 -20.26 11.24
C TYR A 82 8.66 -20.99 11.80
N LYS A 83 8.70 -22.31 11.69
CA LYS A 83 9.89 -23.11 12.02
C LYS A 83 11.06 -22.71 11.13
N ARG A 84 10.80 -22.54 9.83
CA ARG A 84 11.85 -22.10 8.89
C ARG A 84 12.34 -20.69 9.21
N ILE A 85 11.46 -19.75 9.52
CA ILE A 85 11.85 -18.40 9.96
C ILE A 85 12.70 -18.47 11.24
N LEU A 86 12.29 -19.28 12.22
CA LEU A 86 13.05 -19.47 13.46
C LEU A 86 14.45 -20.03 13.20
N GLU A 87 14.59 -20.99 12.28
CA GLU A 87 15.88 -21.53 11.85
C GLU A 87 16.78 -20.43 11.28
N ILE A 88 16.25 -19.61 10.37
CA ILE A 88 17.00 -18.49 9.77
C ILE A 88 17.34 -17.43 10.83
N PHE A 89 16.41 -17.11 11.72
CA PHE A 89 16.68 -16.16 12.81
C PHE A 89 17.79 -16.65 13.74
N LYS A 90 17.82 -17.96 14.05
CA LYS A 90 18.91 -18.57 14.83
C LYS A 90 20.24 -18.55 14.07
N LYS A 91 20.21 -18.86 12.77
CA LYS A 91 21.40 -18.89 11.91
C LYS A 91 22.15 -17.55 11.90
N TYR A 92 21.39 -16.44 11.84
CA TYR A 92 21.95 -15.08 11.76
C TYR A 92 21.89 -14.33 13.08
N ASP A 93 21.45 -14.94 14.18
CA ASP A 93 21.24 -14.31 15.49
C ASP A 93 20.36 -13.05 15.40
N VAL A 94 19.24 -13.14 14.66
CA VAL A 94 18.34 -12.00 14.46
C VAL A 94 17.65 -11.64 15.78
N ARG A 95 17.82 -10.41 16.23
CA ARG A 95 17.23 -9.86 17.46
C ARG A 95 16.15 -8.81 17.21
N TYR A 96 16.15 -8.22 16.01
CA TYR A 96 15.20 -7.24 15.56
C TYR A 96 14.76 -7.59 14.14
N PHE A 97 13.47 -7.71 13.94
CA PHE A 97 12.89 -7.98 12.65
C PHE A 97 11.84 -6.94 12.30
N PHE A 98 12.10 -6.18 11.24
CA PHE A 98 11.20 -5.14 10.74
C PHE A 98 10.46 -5.64 9.51
N TYR A 99 9.13 -5.60 9.56
CA TYR A 99 8.31 -6.10 8.46
C TYR A 99 7.54 -4.95 7.80
N ASN A 100 8.06 -4.48 6.66
CA ASN A 100 7.49 -3.36 5.91
C ASN A 100 6.41 -3.85 4.95
N GLY A 101 5.18 -3.33 5.08
CA GLY A 101 4.07 -3.72 4.21
C GLY A 101 2.70 -3.21 4.62
N GLY A 102 1.66 -3.66 3.92
CA GLY A 102 0.24 -3.31 4.17
C GLY A 102 -0.42 -4.19 5.26
N ASN A 103 -1.75 -4.18 5.31
CA ASN A 103 -2.55 -4.86 6.32
C ASN A 103 -2.20 -6.35 6.48
N ASP A 104 -2.13 -7.11 5.39
CA ASP A 104 -1.75 -8.54 5.41
C ASP A 104 -0.34 -8.75 5.99
N SER A 105 0.56 -7.79 5.74
CA SER A 105 1.93 -7.85 6.27
C SER A 105 1.94 -7.58 7.77
N MET A 106 1.08 -6.71 8.27
CA MET A 106 0.94 -6.44 9.71
C MET A 106 0.34 -7.65 10.44
N ASP A 107 -0.65 -8.34 9.85
CA ASP A 107 -1.17 -9.60 10.37
C ASP A 107 -0.08 -10.68 10.43
N THR A 108 0.69 -10.84 9.35
CA THR A 108 1.83 -11.76 9.30
C THR A 108 2.87 -11.41 10.37
N CYS A 109 3.20 -10.14 10.53
CA CYS A 109 4.11 -9.63 11.56
C CYS A 109 3.64 -10.03 12.97
N ASN A 110 2.34 -9.84 13.26
CA ASN A 110 1.73 -10.23 14.53
C ASN A 110 1.80 -11.74 14.78
N LYS A 111 1.52 -12.56 13.74
CA LYS A 111 1.61 -14.02 13.83
C LYS A 111 3.05 -14.49 14.11
N ILE A 112 4.04 -13.94 13.41
CA ILE A 112 5.45 -14.23 13.67
C ILE A 112 5.85 -13.82 15.09
N SER A 113 5.42 -12.65 15.55
CA SER A 113 5.70 -12.17 16.92
C SER A 113 5.16 -13.14 17.98
N LYS A 114 3.90 -13.53 17.87
CA LYS A 114 3.28 -14.50 18.78
C LYS A 114 3.99 -15.85 18.76
N TYR A 115 4.37 -16.33 17.58
CA TYR A 115 5.10 -17.59 17.43
C TYR A 115 6.48 -17.52 18.12
N MET A 116 7.27 -16.45 17.89
CA MET A 116 8.58 -16.30 18.51
C MET A 116 8.50 -16.21 20.04
N GLN A 117 7.47 -15.55 20.57
CA GLN A 117 7.20 -15.53 22.02
C GLN A 117 6.86 -16.94 22.55
N ARG A 118 6.00 -17.68 21.85
CA ARG A 118 5.60 -19.05 22.22
C ARG A 118 6.78 -20.01 22.30
N VAL A 119 7.74 -19.89 21.37
CA VAL A 119 8.94 -20.75 21.35
C VAL A 119 10.12 -20.20 22.16
N GLY A 120 9.93 -19.08 22.85
CA GLY A 120 10.95 -18.45 23.71
C GLY A 120 12.16 -17.89 22.97
N TYR A 121 12.02 -17.55 21.69
CA TYR A 121 13.12 -16.92 20.94
C TYR A 121 13.11 -15.38 21.13
N PRO A 122 14.17 -14.80 21.69
CA PRO A 122 14.22 -13.38 22.02
C PRO A 122 14.47 -12.54 20.76
N CYS A 123 13.39 -12.15 20.08
CA CYS A 123 13.42 -11.28 18.91
C CYS A 123 12.30 -10.25 18.98
N ASN A 124 12.63 -8.98 18.75
CA ASN A 124 11.66 -7.91 18.64
C ASN A 124 11.12 -7.86 17.20
N ILE A 125 9.85 -8.17 17.05
CA ILE A 125 9.16 -8.17 15.75
C ILE A 125 8.36 -6.86 15.65
N ILE A 126 8.69 -6.03 14.67
CA ILE A 126 8.15 -4.66 14.53
C ILE A 126 7.54 -4.47 13.15
N GLY A 127 6.26 -4.15 13.10
CA GLY A 127 5.58 -3.77 11.87
C GLY A 127 5.94 -2.34 11.45
N VAL A 128 6.21 -2.17 10.16
CA VAL A 128 6.42 -0.86 9.52
C VAL A 128 5.31 -0.67 8.49
N PRO A 129 4.13 -0.17 8.90
CA PRO A 129 2.95 -0.16 8.05
C PRO A 129 3.06 0.86 6.92
N LYS A 130 2.51 0.51 5.75
CA LYS A 130 2.26 1.40 4.63
C LYS A 130 0.97 0.97 3.93
N THR A 131 0.20 1.92 3.46
CA THR A 131 -0.91 1.69 2.53
C THR A 131 -1.30 3.01 1.89
N ILE A 132 -1.72 2.96 0.62
CA ILE A 132 -2.31 4.12 -0.05
C ILE A 132 -3.81 4.23 0.23
N ASP A 133 -4.45 3.14 0.67
CA ASP A 133 -5.90 3.07 0.88
C ASP A 133 -6.36 3.90 2.10
N ASN A 134 -5.42 4.31 2.95
CA ASN A 134 -5.65 5.06 4.18
C ASN A 134 -6.59 4.36 5.17
N ASP A 135 -6.48 3.03 5.25
CA ASP A 135 -7.41 2.14 5.96
C ASP A 135 -6.83 1.50 7.24
N LEU A 136 -5.71 2.01 7.76
CA LEU A 136 -5.14 1.53 9.02
C LEU A 136 -5.87 2.13 10.21
N ALA A 137 -6.35 1.27 11.11
CA ALA A 137 -7.03 1.70 12.32
C ALA A 137 -6.14 2.62 13.20
N GLY A 138 -6.73 3.69 13.72
CA GLY A 138 -6.03 4.65 14.57
C GLY A 138 -4.97 5.51 13.86
N THR A 139 -5.03 5.61 12.53
CA THR A 139 -4.08 6.37 11.70
C THR A 139 -4.84 7.33 10.79
N ASP A 140 -4.62 8.64 10.95
CA ASP A 140 -5.29 9.66 10.14
C ASP A 140 -4.76 9.70 8.70
N HIS A 141 -3.43 9.61 8.55
CA HIS A 141 -2.73 9.65 7.27
C HIS A 141 -1.74 8.49 7.15
N CYS A 142 -2.16 7.45 6.46
CA CYS A 142 -1.30 6.30 6.20
C CYS A 142 -0.13 6.68 5.31
N PRO A 143 1.07 6.17 5.57
CA PRO A 143 2.23 6.42 4.73
C PRO A 143 2.03 5.89 3.31
N GLY A 144 2.08 6.80 2.34
CA GLY A 144 1.80 6.56 0.93
C GLY A 144 0.49 7.16 0.43
N TYR A 145 -0.48 7.41 1.32
CA TYR A 145 -1.77 7.98 0.95
C TYR A 145 -1.65 9.38 0.32
N GLY A 146 -0.92 10.31 0.95
CA GLY A 146 -0.78 11.67 0.43
C GLY A 146 -0.20 11.74 -0.98
N SER A 147 0.79 10.89 -1.30
CA SER A 147 1.36 10.78 -2.65
C SER A 147 0.34 10.24 -3.66
N ALA A 148 -0.43 9.22 -3.27
CA ALA A 148 -1.48 8.64 -4.09
C ALA A 148 -2.64 9.62 -4.32
N ALA A 149 -3.08 10.32 -3.28
CA ALA A 149 -4.12 11.35 -3.36
C ALA A 149 -3.72 12.47 -4.33
N LYS A 150 -2.49 12.95 -4.25
CA LYS A 150 -1.95 13.94 -5.19
C LYS A 150 -1.95 13.42 -6.64
N TYR A 151 -1.53 12.18 -6.85
CA TYR A 151 -1.52 11.55 -8.16
C TYR A 151 -2.94 11.44 -8.74
N ILE A 152 -3.90 11.00 -7.94
CA ILE A 152 -5.30 10.86 -8.35
C ILE A 152 -5.91 12.22 -8.69
N ALA A 153 -5.72 13.23 -7.85
CA ALA A 153 -6.22 14.58 -8.14
C ALA A 153 -5.62 15.15 -9.43
N THR A 154 -4.30 14.96 -9.65
CA THR A 154 -3.64 15.40 -10.89
C THR A 154 -4.17 14.66 -12.11
N SER A 155 -4.27 13.35 -12.06
CA SER A 155 -4.81 12.53 -13.16
C SER A 155 -6.29 12.87 -13.45
N CYS A 156 -7.07 13.16 -12.41
CA CYS A 156 -8.45 13.62 -12.57
C CYS A 156 -8.52 14.94 -13.35
N MET A 157 -7.64 15.91 -13.04
CA MET A 157 -7.55 17.17 -13.79
C MET A 157 -7.18 16.97 -15.26
N GLU A 158 -6.24 16.05 -15.52
CA GLU A 158 -5.83 15.71 -16.89
C GLU A 158 -6.98 15.09 -17.67
N LEU A 159 -7.66 14.09 -17.10
CA LEU A 159 -8.84 13.45 -17.69
C LEU A 159 -10.00 14.44 -17.90
N TYR A 160 -10.19 15.37 -16.99
CA TYR A 160 -11.20 16.42 -17.12
C TYR A 160 -10.96 17.27 -18.36
N GLN A 161 -9.71 17.68 -18.63
CA GLN A 161 -9.36 18.46 -19.81
C GLN A 161 -9.48 17.63 -21.10
N ASP A 162 -8.97 16.40 -21.09
CA ASP A 162 -9.04 15.51 -22.24
C ASP A 162 -10.48 15.19 -22.67
N ALA A 163 -11.37 14.96 -21.71
CA ALA A 163 -12.79 14.66 -21.96
C ALA A 163 -13.52 15.81 -22.68
N ARG A 164 -12.98 17.02 -22.65
CA ARG A 164 -13.63 18.25 -23.19
C ARG A 164 -12.98 18.80 -24.46
N VAL A 165 -12.04 18.03 -25.05
CA VAL A 165 -11.32 18.48 -26.25
C VAL A 165 -12.18 18.42 -27.50
N TYR A 166 -13.09 17.45 -27.58
CA TYR A 166 -13.88 17.21 -28.78
C TYR A 166 -15.27 17.84 -28.66
N ASP A 167 -15.87 18.14 -29.81
CA ASP A 167 -17.24 18.62 -29.94
C ASP A 167 -18.31 17.52 -29.76
N THR A 168 -17.87 16.27 -29.75
CA THR A 168 -18.68 15.11 -29.39
C THR A 168 -18.54 14.85 -27.90
N GLY A 169 -19.69 14.69 -27.22
CA GLY A 169 -19.68 14.44 -25.78
C GLY A 169 -18.97 13.15 -25.37
N THR A 170 -18.38 13.18 -24.18
CA THR A 170 -17.61 12.05 -23.64
C THR A 170 -18.01 11.74 -22.20
N VAL A 171 -18.18 10.46 -21.88
CA VAL A 171 -18.29 9.97 -20.50
C VAL A 171 -17.00 9.24 -20.16
N VAL A 172 -16.30 9.72 -19.15
CA VAL A 172 -15.07 9.11 -18.64
C VAL A 172 -15.33 8.54 -17.25
N VAL A 173 -14.99 7.27 -17.02
CA VAL A 173 -15.07 6.62 -15.72
C VAL A 173 -13.66 6.31 -15.25
N MET A 174 -13.24 6.92 -14.15
CA MET A 174 -11.96 6.74 -13.51
C MET A 174 -12.13 5.76 -12.34
N GLU A 175 -11.75 4.50 -12.52
CA GLU A 175 -11.71 3.51 -11.45
C GLU A 175 -10.50 3.75 -10.56
N ILE A 176 -10.73 3.78 -9.25
CA ILE A 176 -9.74 4.15 -8.25
C ILE A 176 -9.64 3.05 -7.20
N MET A 177 -8.40 2.72 -6.80
CA MET A 177 -8.13 1.78 -5.72
C MET A 177 -8.74 2.24 -4.39
N GLY A 178 -8.98 1.30 -3.49
CA GLY A 178 -9.56 1.52 -2.17
C GLY A 178 -10.80 0.66 -1.97
N ARG A 179 -10.61 -0.66 -1.87
CA ARG A 179 -11.69 -1.66 -1.81
C ARG A 179 -12.63 -1.46 -0.64
N HIS A 180 -12.09 -1.08 0.53
CA HIS A 180 -12.84 -1.01 1.80
C HIS A 180 -12.88 0.41 2.38
N ALA A 181 -12.25 1.38 1.71
CA ALA A 181 -12.18 2.76 2.15
C ALA A 181 -12.09 3.70 0.95
N GLY A 182 -12.99 4.65 0.89
CA GLY A 182 -13.16 5.59 -0.23
C GLY A 182 -12.21 6.79 -0.23
N TRP A 183 -11.19 6.82 0.61
CA TRP A 183 -10.28 7.95 0.72
C TRP A 183 -9.59 8.33 -0.59
N LEU A 184 -9.19 7.35 -1.40
CA LEU A 184 -8.54 7.61 -2.68
C LEU A 184 -9.56 8.12 -3.72
N ALA A 185 -10.75 7.51 -3.80
CA ALA A 185 -11.81 7.99 -4.67
C ALA A 185 -12.26 9.40 -4.28
N GLY A 186 -12.40 9.67 -2.98
CA GLY A 186 -12.69 11.00 -2.46
C GLY A 186 -11.60 12.03 -2.78
N ALA A 187 -10.33 11.62 -2.87
CA ALA A 187 -9.22 12.49 -3.22
C ALA A 187 -9.34 13.07 -4.65
N ALA A 188 -10.06 12.40 -5.57
CA ALA A 188 -10.36 12.97 -6.89
C ALA A 188 -11.14 14.30 -6.79
N GLY A 189 -11.96 14.45 -5.74
CA GLY A 189 -12.69 15.69 -5.45
C GLY A 189 -11.80 16.90 -5.19
N LEU A 190 -10.52 16.72 -4.81
CA LEU A 190 -9.56 17.83 -4.65
C LEU A 190 -9.33 18.59 -5.96
N ALA A 191 -9.48 17.94 -7.09
CA ALA A 191 -9.36 18.56 -8.41
C ALA A 191 -10.45 19.63 -8.66
N SER A 192 -11.57 19.56 -7.93
CA SER A 192 -12.66 20.54 -8.02
C SER A 192 -12.22 21.94 -7.55
N TRP A 193 -11.25 22.03 -6.63
CA TRP A 193 -10.70 23.32 -6.20
C TRP A 193 -9.96 24.06 -7.33
N ALA A 194 -9.43 23.28 -8.29
CA ALA A 194 -8.83 23.83 -9.51
C ALA A 194 -9.84 23.98 -10.67
N GLY A 195 -11.12 23.74 -10.43
CA GLY A 195 -12.17 23.82 -11.45
C GLY A 195 -12.18 22.64 -12.44
N SER A 196 -11.47 21.54 -12.16
CA SER A 196 -11.29 20.39 -13.06
C SER A 196 -11.57 19.06 -12.33
N GLY A 197 -12.50 19.06 -11.41
CA GLY A 197 -12.86 17.88 -10.63
C GLY A 197 -13.88 16.97 -11.30
N PRO A 198 -14.11 15.78 -10.73
CA PRO A 198 -15.13 14.86 -11.20
C PRO A 198 -16.53 15.46 -11.00
N ASP A 199 -17.43 15.15 -11.92
CA ASP A 199 -18.83 15.51 -11.82
C ASP A 199 -19.56 14.61 -10.80
N LEU A 200 -19.15 13.34 -10.70
CA LEU A 200 -19.72 12.34 -9.82
C LEU A 200 -18.62 11.56 -9.11
N VAL A 201 -18.86 11.21 -7.82
CA VAL A 201 -17.95 10.39 -7.01
C VAL A 201 -18.74 9.28 -6.33
N TYR A 202 -18.33 8.03 -6.53
CA TYR A 202 -18.94 6.85 -5.91
C TYR A 202 -17.95 6.17 -4.98
N LEU A 203 -18.34 6.02 -3.71
CA LEU A 203 -17.51 5.53 -2.61
C LEU A 203 -17.96 4.13 -2.16
N PRO A 204 -17.04 3.29 -1.66
CA PRO A 204 -17.39 1.95 -1.20
C PRO A 204 -18.24 1.94 0.08
N GLU A 205 -18.30 3.07 0.79
CA GLU A 205 -19.14 3.24 1.99
C GLU A 205 -20.64 3.43 1.70
N VAL A 206 -21.00 3.60 0.41
CA VAL A 206 -22.36 3.85 -0.03
C VAL A 206 -22.79 2.77 -1.00
N ASN A 207 -23.95 2.19 -0.78
CA ASN A 207 -24.50 1.20 -1.72
C ASN A 207 -24.67 1.81 -3.10
N PHE A 208 -24.20 1.08 -4.10
CA PHE A 208 -24.30 1.46 -5.49
C PHE A 208 -25.64 1.00 -6.08
N ASP A 209 -26.24 1.86 -6.90
CA ASP A 209 -27.45 1.57 -7.67
C ASP A 209 -27.19 1.93 -9.13
N MET A 210 -27.33 0.96 -10.03
CA MET A 210 -27.03 1.14 -11.45
C MET A 210 -28.01 2.09 -12.14
N ASP A 211 -29.29 2.01 -11.79
CA ASP A 211 -30.31 2.87 -12.41
C ASP A 211 -30.12 4.32 -11.99
N GLN A 212 -29.78 4.55 -10.71
CA GLN A 212 -29.43 5.88 -10.21
C GLN A 212 -28.14 6.40 -10.87
N PHE A 213 -27.12 5.55 -11.00
CA PHE A 213 -25.86 5.89 -11.68
C PHE A 213 -26.12 6.36 -13.12
N LEU A 214 -26.91 5.61 -13.88
CA LEU A 214 -27.24 5.96 -15.26
C LEU A 214 -28.04 7.28 -15.34
N ALA A 215 -28.95 7.49 -14.39
CA ALA A 215 -29.71 8.74 -14.30
C ALA A 215 -28.82 9.95 -13.99
N ASP A 216 -27.88 9.80 -13.05
CA ASP A 216 -26.92 10.84 -12.65
C ASP A 216 -25.98 11.20 -13.82
N VAL A 217 -25.39 10.20 -14.48
CA VAL A 217 -24.53 10.39 -15.65
C VAL A 217 -25.29 11.08 -16.77
N LYS A 218 -26.52 10.64 -17.08
CA LYS A 218 -27.36 11.23 -18.09
C LYS A 218 -27.66 12.71 -17.79
N LYS A 219 -28.02 13.02 -16.56
CA LYS A 219 -28.32 14.40 -16.12
C LYS A 219 -27.14 15.33 -16.31
N VAL A 220 -25.91 14.90 -15.92
CA VAL A 220 -24.70 15.69 -16.10
C VAL A 220 -24.38 15.85 -17.57
N TYR A 221 -24.41 14.75 -18.33
CA TYR A 221 -24.10 14.77 -19.76
C TYR A 221 -25.05 15.67 -20.57
N GLU A 222 -26.36 15.63 -20.30
CA GLU A 222 -27.33 16.48 -20.95
C GLU A 222 -27.12 17.97 -20.64
N ALA A 223 -26.60 18.28 -19.45
CA ALA A 223 -26.36 19.67 -19.03
C ALA A 223 -25.04 20.25 -19.57
N THR A 224 -23.99 19.43 -19.71
CA THR A 224 -22.62 19.90 -19.98
C THR A 224 -21.99 19.32 -21.25
N GLY A 225 -22.59 18.29 -21.84
CA GLY A 225 -22.02 17.52 -22.96
C GLY A 225 -20.96 16.50 -22.55
N ASN A 226 -20.53 16.47 -21.30
CA ASN A 226 -19.48 15.56 -20.80
C ASN A 226 -19.82 15.09 -19.39
N CYS A 227 -19.23 13.97 -18.95
CA CYS A 227 -19.33 13.51 -17.56
C CYS A 227 -18.04 12.81 -17.16
N LEU A 228 -17.39 13.28 -16.09
CA LEU A 228 -16.25 12.62 -15.46
C LEU A 228 -16.70 12.00 -14.14
N VAL A 229 -16.56 10.68 -14.05
CA VAL A 229 -16.93 9.89 -12.87
C VAL A 229 -15.69 9.37 -12.19
N ALA A 230 -15.54 9.58 -10.89
CA ALA A 230 -14.58 8.90 -10.04
C ALA A 230 -15.31 7.79 -9.26
N VAL A 231 -14.83 6.56 -9.35
CA VAL A 231 -15.48 5.40 -8.72
C VAL A 231 -14.45 4.52 -8.01
N SER A 232 -14.75 4.11 -6.78
CA SER A 232 -13.90 3.14 -6.08
C SER A 232 -14.07 1.73 -6.66
N GLU A 233 -12.96 0.97 -6.72
CA GLU A 233 -12.98 -0.47 -7.12
C GLU A 233 -13.86 -1.35 -6.22
N GLY A 234 -14.24 -0.87 -5.04
CA GLY A 234 -14.95 -1.63 -4.01
C GLY A 234 -16.39 -1.17 -3.77
N ILE A 235 -17.03 -0.49 -4.72
CA ILE A 235 -18.45 -0.11 -4.56
C ILE A 235 -19.33 -1.37 -4.47
N PRO A 236 -20.13 -1.53 -3.39
CA PRO A 236 -21.02 -2.67 -3.24
C PRO A 236 -22.44 -2.34 -3.72
N TYR A 237 -23.15 -3.34 -4.25
CA TYR A 237 -24.61 -3.29 -4.32
C TYR A 237 -25.23 -3.48 -2.93
N ALA A 238 -26.52 -3.15 -2.79
CA ALA A 238 -27.23 -3.26 -1.51
C ALA A 238 -27.29 -4.69 -0.95
N ASP A 239 -27.16 -5.70 -1.81
CA ASP A 239 -27.09 -7.13 -1.45
C ASP A 239 -25.66 -7.61 -1.10
N GLY A 240 -24.67 -6.72 -1.20
CA GLY A 240 -23.25 -6.99 -0.90
C GLY A 240 -22.46 -7.63 -2.05
N THR A 241 -23.03 -7.67 -3.27
CA THR A 241 -22.33 -8.11 -4.49
C THR A 241 -21.54 -6.99 -5.15
#